data_a95c991a9f50bc1d22f9ee07ba69d3c5
#
_entry.id   a95c991a9f50bc1d22f9ee07ba69d3c5
#
_cell.length_a   1.000
_cell.length_b   1.000
_cell.length_c   1.000
_cell.angle_alpha   90.00
_cell.angle_beta   90.00
_cell.angle_gamma   90.00
#
_symmetry.space_group_name_H-M   'P 1'
#
loop_
_entity.id
_entity.type
_entity.pdbx_description
1 polymer ?
#
loop_
_entity_poly.entity_id
_entity_poly.type
_entity_poly.pdbx_seq_one_letter_code
_entity_poly.pdbx_strand_id
1 'polypeptide(L)'
;MTVIPLFPTNIHHVAVDDYADIKADLISFIDAQKAADPKGITKSNTGWHSQSLKDGPVLGTINSALIKFFNSNNYYNIQNFEVTSHWLNMNKPGDTNVLHCHPGAQMSGVLWIHTPPESGDLCFESPNAFNQWEV
;
A
#
# COMPACT_ATOMS: atom_id res chain seq x y z
N MET A 1 -29.35 19.47 -9.47
CA MET A 1 -28.86 19.23 -8.10
C MET A 1 -27.33 19.16 -8.17
N THR A 2 -26.64 19.96 -7.40
CA THR A 2 -25.17 19.99 -7.39
C THR A 2 -24.69 19.40 -6.07
N VAL A 3 -23.74 18.46 -6.11
CA VAL A 3 -23.10 17.90 -4.93
C VAL A 3 -21.77 18.61 -4.74
N ILE A 4 -21.54 19.16 -3.57
CA ILE A 4 -20.27 19.80 -3.21
C ILE A 4 -19.65 18.93 -2.10
N PRO A 5 -18.56 18.20 -2.41
CA PRO A 5 -17.87 17.41 -1.37
C PRO A 5 -17.09 18.35 -0.45
N LEU A 6 -17.31 18.21 0.85
CA LEU A 6 -16.55 18.93 1.88
C LEU A 6 -15.69 17.95 2.66
N PHE A 7 -14.39 18.21 2.71
CA PHE A 7 -13.40 17.41 3.45
C PHE A 7 -13.38 15.92 3.03
N PRO A 8 -13.32 15.58 1.74
CA PRO A 8 -13.27 14.20 1.30
C PRO A 8 -11.95 13.53 1.72
N THR A 9 -12.02 12.27 2.15
CA THR A 9 -10.85 11.41 2.23
C THR A 9 -10.75 10.67 0.90
N ASN A 10 -9.72 10.97 0.12
CA ASN A 10 -9.55 10.38 -1.20
C ASN A 10 -8.78 9.06 -1.10
N ILE A 11 -9.32 8.00 -1.69
CA ILE A 11 -8.67 6.72 -1.90
C ILE A 11 -8.46 6.56 -3.40
N HIS A 12 -7.23 6.31 -3.80
CA HIS A 12 -6.85 6.14 -5.19
C HIS A 12 -6.49 4.69 -5.45
N HIS A 13 -7.11 4.10 -6.47
CA HIS A 13 -6.78 2.77 -6.95
C HIS A 13 -6.10 2.88 -8.32
N VAL A 14 -4.88 2.36 -8.41
CA VAL A 14 -4.04 2.44 -9.60
C VAL A 14 -3.69 1.03 -10.05
N ALA A 15 -4.00 0.68 -11.28
CA ALA A 15 -3.56 -0.58 -11.85
C ALA A 15 -2.07 -0.51 -12.23
N VAL A 16 -1.33 -1.56 -11.92
CA VAL A 16 0.04 -1.74 -12.37
C VAL A 16 0.00 -2.29 -13.79
N ASP A 17 0.66 -1.61 -14.72
CA ASP A 17 0.79 -2.09 -16.09
C ASP A 17 1.67 -3.34 -16.15
N ASP A 18 1.39 -4.21 -17.10
CA ASP A 18 2.15 -5.44 -17.35
C ASP A 18 2.39 -6.30 -16.10
N TYR A 19 1.44 -6.20 -15.14
CA TYR A 19 1.58 -6.89 -13.85
C TYR A 19 1.78 -8.39 -13.98
N ALA A 20 1.14 -9.02 -14.97
CA ALA A 20 1.28 -10.45 -15.23
C ALA A 20 2.73 -10.84 -15.53
N ASP A 21 3.46 -9.97 -16.22
CA ASP A 21 4.83 -10.22 -16.67
C ASP A 21 5.84 -10.06 -15.52
N ILE A 22 5.60 -9.13 -14.61
CA ILE A 22 6.52 -8.84 -13.50
C ILE A 22 6.19 -9.59 -12.20
N LYS A 23 5.02 -10.19 -12.09
CA LYS A 23 4.54 -10.84 -10.86
C LYS A 23 5.49 -11.90 -10.33
N ALA A 24 6.01 -12.75 -11.22
CA ALA A 24 6.91 -13.85 -10.82
C ALA A 24 8.21 -13.31 -10.22
N ASP A 25 8.77 -12.25 -10.79
CA ASP A 25 9.99 -11.61 -10.30
C ASP A 25 9.76 -10.93 -8.94
N LEU A 26 8.60 -10.27 -8.78
CA LEU A 26 8.24 -9.67 -7.49
C LEU A 26 8.10 -10.73 -6.40
N ILE A 27 7.44 -11.85 -6.68
CA ILE A 27 7.30 -12.96 -5.72
C ILE A 27 8.67 -13.55 -5.39
N SER A 28 9.51 -13.80 -6.40
CA SER A 28 10.87 -14.33 -6.20
C SER A 28 11.73 -13.40 -5.33
N PHE A 29 11.61 -12.09 -5.54
CA PHE A 29 12.28 -11.10 -4.71
C PHE A 29 11.79 -11.15 -3.25
N ILE A 30 10.47 -11.23 -3.02
CA ILE A 30 9.88 -11.32 -1.68
C ILE A 30 10.35 -12.59 -0.96
N ASP A 31 10.34 -13.73 -1.65
CA ASP A 31 10.80 -15.01 -1.11
C ASP A 31 12.27 -14.96 -0.72
N ALA A 32 13.11 -14.32 -1.53
CA ALA A 32 14.52 -14.11 -1.21
C ALA A 32 14.70 -13.22 0.04
N GLN A 33 13.94 -12.14 0.17
CA GLN A 33 13.97 -11.29 1.38
C GLN A 33 13.53 -12.07 2.63
N LYS A 34 12.48 -12.88 2.50
CA LYS A 34 11.99 -13.75 3.56
C LYS A 34 13.00 -14.82 3.96
N ALA A 35 13.71 -15.40 2.98
CA ALA A 35 14.74 -16.40 3.24
C ALA A 35 15.97 -15.79 3.93
N ALA A 36 16.34 -14.55 3.58
CA ALA A 36 17.45 -13.83 4.17
C ALA A 36 17.16 -13.37 5.62
N ASP A 37 15.92 -13.01 5.92
CA ASP A 37 15.48 -12.65 7.28
C ASP A 37 14.15 -13.36 7.61
N PRO A 38 14.20 -14.65 7.99
CA PRO A 38 13.01 -15.44 8.25
C PRO A 38 12.15 -14.91 9.41
N LYS A 39 12.76 -14.21 10.36
CA LYS A 39 12.04 -13.67 11.52
C LYS A 39 11.32 -12.37 11.15
N GLY A 40 11.96 -11.52 10.34
CA GLY A 40 11.48 -10.18 10.09
C GLY A 40 11.44 -9.33 11.38
N ILE A 41 10.60 -8.31 11.34
CA ILE A 41 10.38 -7.44 12.50
C ILE A 41 8.91 -7.50 12.95
N THR A 42 8.68 -7.22 14.23
CA THR A 42 7.33 -7.07 14.77
C THR A 42 6.92 -5.60 14.71
N LYS A 43 5.81 -5.34 14.07
CA LYS A 43 5.20 -4.01 13.94
C LYS A 43 3.70 -4.10 14.28
N SER A 44 2.88 -3.52 13.44
CA SER A 44 1.43 -3.52 13.56
C SER A 44 0.75 -4.78 13.01
N ASN A 45 1.51 -5.81 12.65
CA ASN A 45 1.00 -7.04 12.04
C ASN A 45 1.43 -8.28 12.81
N THR A 46 0.68 -9.37 12.62
CA THR A 46 1.01 -10.70 13.17
C THR A 46 1.76 -11.56 12.14
N GLY A 47 1.65 -11.24 10.85
CA GLY A 47 2.40 -11.87 9.78
C GLY A 47 3.87 -11.46 9.73
N TRP A 48 4.59 -11.95 8.72
CA TRP A 48 5.96 -11.54 8.50
C TRP A 48 6.02 -10.11 7.93
N HIS A 49 6.93 -9.32 8.46
CA HIS A 49 7.20 -7.95 8.04
C HIS A 49 8.71 -7.80 7.84
N SER A 50 9.12 -7.34 6.66
CA SER A 50 10.54 -7.08 6.39
C SER A 50 11.06 -5.86 7.15
N GLN A 51 12.39 -5.71 7.21
CA GLN A 51 12.99 -4.41 7.45
C GLN A 51 12.55 -3.43 6.35
N SER A 52 12.75 -2.12 6.58
CA SER A 52 12.60 -1.14 5.51
C SER A 52 13.62 -1.43 4.40
N LEU A 53 13.13 -1.47 3.17
CA LEU A 53 13.95 -1.69 2.00
C LEU A 53 14.41 -0.34 1.43
N LYS A 54 15.59 -0.33 0.78
CA LYS A 54 16.13 0.87 0.15
C LYS A 54 15.90 0.90 -1.36
N ASP A 55 15.86 -0.28 -1.97
CA ASP A 55 15.77 -0.47 -3.41
C ASP A 55 15.06 -1.78 -3.75
N GLY A 56 15.06 -2.13 -5.02
CA GLY A 56 14.54 -3.40 -5.54
C GLY A 56 13.35 -3.25 -6.49
N PRO A 57 12.90 -4.36 -7.10
CA PRO A 57 11.85 -4.33 -8.13
C PRO A 57 10.51 -3.84 -7.58
N VAL A 58 10.22 -4.06 -6.31
CA VAL A 58 8.99 -3.57 -5.66
C VAL A 58 8.96 -2.05 -5.66
N LEU A 59 10.06 -1.38 -5.29
CA LEU A 59 10.16 0.07 -5.33
C LEU A 59 10.05 0.60 -6.77
N GLY A 60 10.67 -0.07 -7.73
CA GLY A 60 10.55 0.27 -9.15
C GLY A 60 9.10 0.24 -9.62
N THR A 61 8.36 -0.81 -9.26
CA THR A 61 6.94 -0.95 -9.57
C THR A 61 6.10 0.15 -8.92
N ILE A 62 6.32 0.46 -7.65
CA ILE A 62 5.63 1.55 -6.93
C ILE A 62 5.89 2.88 -7.62
N ASN A 63 7.15 3.21 -7.92
CA ASN A 63 7.50 4.47 -8.58
C ASN A 63 6.83 4.60 -9.95
N SER A 64 6.83 3.55 -10.77
CA SER A 64 6.17 3.55 -12.07
C SER A 64 4.67 3.80 -11.96
N ALA A 65 4.00 3.15 -11.00
CA ALA A 65 2.58 3.35 -10.75
C ALA A 65 2.27 4.77 -10.26
N LEU A 66 3.10 5.34 -9.39
CA LEU A 66 2.96 6.70 -8.89
C LEU A 66 3.19 7.75 -9.99
N ILE A 67 4.21 7.57 -10.83
CA ILE A 67 4.47 8.45 -11.99
C ILE A 67 3.24 8.46 -12.91
N LYS A 68 2.72 7.29 -13.23
CA LYS A 68 1.49 7.17 -14.04
C LYS A 68 0.30 7.87 -13.38
N PHE A 69 0.11 7.65 -12.09
CA PHE A 69 -0.96 8.27 -11.32
C PHE A 69 -0.86 9.80 -11.34
N PHE A 70 0.28 10.39 -11.03
CA PHE A 70 0.46 11.82 -10.99
C PHE A 70 0.37 12.46 -12.38
N ASN A 71 0.88 11.82 -13.41
CA ASN A 71 0.75 12.29 -14.79
C ASN A 71 -0.70 12.27 -15.31
N SER A 72 -1.52 11.37 -14.80
CA SER A 72 -2.93 11.22 -15.20
C SER A 72 -3.89 12.09 -14.40
N ASN A 73 -3.46 12.62 -13.26
CA ASN A 73 -4.29 13.35 -12.31
C ASN A 73 -3.81 14.80 -12.15
N ASN A 74 -4.43 15.70 -12.89
CA ASN A 74 -4.19 17.16 -12.73
C ASN A 74 -4.68 17.71 -11.36
N TYR A 75 -5.29 16.88 -10.53
CA TYR A 75 -5.80 17.28 -9.23
C TYR A 75 -4.69 17.60 -8.23
N TYR A 76 -3.56 16.90 -8.34
CA TYR A 76 -2.37 17.16 -7.54
C TYR A 76 -1.32 17.82 -8.42
N ASN A 77 -1.00 19.07 -8.17
CA ASN A 77 0.13 19.76 -8.82
C ASN A 77 1.45 19.27 -8.20
N ILE A 78 1.69 17.95 -8.27
CA ILE A 78 2.89 17.30 -7.72
C ILE A 78 3.92 17.18 -8.84
N GLN A 79 4.99 17.94 -8.72
CA GLN A 79 6.11 17.89 -9.66
C GLN A 79 7.20 16.91 -9.24
N ASN A 80 7.31 16.65 -7.93
CA ASN A 80 8.28 15.72 -7.36
C ASN A 80 7.65 14.94 -6.22
N PHE A 81 8.00 13.68 -6.11
CA PHE A 81 7.66 12.83 -4.97
C PHE A 81 8.84 11.92 -4.63
N GLU A 82 8.87 11.45 -3.40
CA GLU A 82 9.84 10.49 -2.91
C GLU A 82 9.12 9.41 -2.11
N VAL A 83 9.46 8.14 -2.36
CA VAL A 83 9.07 7.03 -1.51
C VAL A 83 10.05 6.95 -0.36
N THR A 84 9.71 7.58 0.75
CA THR A 84 10.60 7.71 1.91
C THR A 84 10.80 6.41 2.67
N SER A 85 9.85 5.49 2.57
CA SER A 85 9.93 4.17 3.22
C SER A 85 9.04 3.17 2.51
N HIS A 86 9.52 1.95 2.33
CA HIS A 86 8.72 0.82 1.87
C HIS A 86 9.21 -0.47 2.51
N TRP A 87 8.31 -1.43 2.65
CA TRP A 87 8.56 -2.74 3.25
C TRP A 87 7.61 -3.77 2.66
N LEU A 88 7.85 -5.02 3.00
CA LEU A 88 7.04 -6.16 2.56
C LEU A 88 6.26 -6.73 3.74
N ASN A 89 5.01 -7.09 3.50
CA ASN A 89 4.19 -7.87 4.41
C ASN A 89 3.81 -9.20 3.76
N MET A 90 3.90 -10.28 4.51
CA MET A 90 3.43 -11.60 4.09
C MET A 90 2.55 -12.17 5.19
N ASN A 91 1.26 -12.19 4.93
CA ASN A 91 0.24 -12.68 5.86
C ASN A 91 -0.20 -14.08 5.47
N LYS A 92 -0.42 -14.92 6.46
CA LYS A 92 -1.07 -16.22 6.35
C LYS A 92 -2.53 -16.12 6.78
N PRO A 93 -3.35 -17.13 6.53
CA PRO A 93 -4.69 -17.17 7.11
C PRO A 93 -4.66 -16.97 8.63
N GLY A 94 -5.46 -16.03 9.12
CA GLY A 94 -5.51 -15.62 10.51
C GLY A 94 -4.54 -14.50 10.93
N ASP A 95 -3.58 -14.13 10.09
CA ASP A 95 -2.75 -12.96 10.36
C ASP A 95 -3.54 -11.66 10.14
N THR A 96 -3.24 -10.67 10.95
CA THR A 96 -3.92 -9.38 10.94
C THR A 96 -2.92 -8.23 10.98
N ASN A 97 -3.32 -7.10 10.43
CA ASN A 97 -2.66 -5.82 10.65
C ASN A 97 -3.59 -4.95 11.50
N VAL A 98 -3.11 -4.49 12.65
CA VAL A 98 -3.91 -3.60 13.48
C VAL A 98 -4.06 -2.23 12.82
N LEU A 99 -5.15 -1.56 13.14
CA LEU A 99 -5.40 -0.19 12.68
C LEU A 99 -4.25 0.72 13.12
N HIS A 100 -3.67 1.42 12.16
CA HIS A 100 -2.55 2.34 12.40
C HIS A 100 -2.53 3.45 11.35
N CYS A 101 -1.72 4.45 11.57
CA CYS A 101 -1.48 5.54 10.62
C CYS A 101 0.03 5.68 10.36
N HIS A 102 0.37 6.49 9.36
CA HIS A 102 1.75 6.77 8.95
C HIS A 102 2.07 8.27 9.16
N PRO A 103 2.40 8.71 10.39
CA PRO A 103 2.69 10.10 10.67
C PRO A 103 3.87 10.61 9.84
N GLY A 104 3.74 11.82 9.30
CA GLY A 104 4.78 12.46 8.48
C GLY A 104 4.73 12.12 6.99
N ALA A 105 3.97 11.12 6.57
CA ALA A 105 3.74 10.84 5.16
C ALA A 105 2.55 11.66 4.63
N GLN A 106 2.71 12.30 3.48
CA GLN A 106 1.61 12.95 2.78
C GLN A 106 0.68 11.94 2.11
N MET A 107 1.22 10.80 1.70
CA MET A 107 0.49 9.69 1.12
C MET A 107 1.06 8.38 1.66
N SER A 108 0.21 7.40 1.83
CA SER A 108 0.62 6.01 2.05
C SER A 108 -0.17 5.10 1.12
N GLY A 109 0.37 3.94 0.80
CA GLY A 109 -0.27 3.04 -0.13
C GLY A 109 0.11 1.59 0.10
N VAL A 110 -0.62 0.70 -0.56
CA VAL A 110 -0.38 -0.73 -0.57
C VAL A 110 -0.28 -1.20 -2.02
N LEU A 111 0.79 -1.89 -2.35
CA LEU A 111 0.92 -2.65 -3.59
C LEU A 111 0.54 -4.11 -3.31
N TRP A 112 -0.56 -4.55 -3.90
CA TRP A 112 -1.02 -5.93 -3.80
C TRP A 112 -0.29 -6.80 -4.82
N ILE A 113 0.55 -7.73 -4.36
CA ILE A 113 1.36 -8.59 -5.23
C ILE A 113 0.75 -9.99 -5.34
N HIS A 114 0.20 -10.52 -4.25
CA HIS A 114 -0.48 -11.79 -4.27
C HIS A 114 -1.63 -11.79 -3.26
N THR A 115 -2.85 -11.90 -3.77
CA THR A 115 -4.07 -11.91 -2.98
C THR A 115 -4.91 -13.11 -3.41
N PRO A 116 -4.81 -14.26 -2.73
CA PRO A 116 -5.71 -15.38 -2.94
C PRO A 116 -7.18 -15.00 -2.70
N PRO A 117 -8.15 -15.75 -3.24
CA PRO A 117 -9.57 -15.44 -3.08
C PRO A 117 -10.04 -15.29 -1.62
N GLU A 118 -9.41 -16.01 -0.70
CA GLU A 118 -9.71 -15.97 0.74
C GLU A 118 -8.88 -14.92 1.51
N SER A 119 -8.25 -13.98 0.82
CA SER A 119 -7.53 -12.89 1.45
C SER A 119 -8.49 -11.96 2.18
N GLY A 120 -8.05 -11.43 3.33
CA GLY A 120 -8.81 -10.43 4.07
C GLY A 120 -8.88 -9.07 3.37
N ASP A 121 -9.66 -8.18 3.95
CA ASP A 121 -9.94 -6.85 3.42
C ASP A 121 -8.98 -5.79 3.97
N LEU A 122 -8.77 -4.73 3.19
CA LEU A 122 -8.19 -3.48 3.66
C LEU A 122 -9.32 -2.57 4.17
N CYS A 123 -9.31 -2.29 5.47
CA CYS A 123 -10.32 -1.47 6.10
C CYS A 123 -9.81 -0.06 6.37
N PHE A 124 -10.66 0.93 6.14
CA PHE A 124 -10.39 2.32 6.48
C PHE A 124 -11.39 2.78 7.52
N GLU A 125 -10.88 3.39 8.58
CA GLU A 125 -11.73 4.08 9.54
C GLU A 125 -11.94 5.52 9.10
N SER A 126 -13.18 6.00 9.20
CA SER A 126 -13.48 7.39 8.84
C SER A 126 -12.79 8.34 9.83
N PRO A 127 -12.00 9.32 9.37
CA PRO A 127 -11.44 10.33 10.25
C PRO A 127 -12.48 11.35 10.74
N ASN A 128 -13.68 11.32 10.19
CA ASN A 128 -14.75 12.23 10.53
C ASN A 128 -15.66 11.63 11.60
N ALA A 129 -15.61 12.18 12.81
CA ALA A 129 -16.44 11.73 13.93
C ALA A 129 -17.96 11.79 13.66
N PHE A 130 -18.40 12.68 12.78
CA PHE A 130 -19.82 12.77 12.41
C PHE A 130 -20.31 11.60 11.54
N ASN A 131 -19.42 10.87 10.89
CA ASN A 131 -19.80 9.69 10.11
C ASN A 131 -20.02 8.43 10.98
N GLN A 132 -19.84 8.55 12.29
CA GLN A 132 -20.07 7.46 13.25
C GLN A 132 -21.51 7.43 13.80
N TRP A 133 -22.36 8.32 13.34
CA TRP A 133 -23.77 8.33 13.72
C TRP A 133 -24.54 7.36 12.81
N GLU A 134 -24.98 6.26 13.37
CA GLU A 134 -26.01 5.44 12.75
C GLU A 134 -27.35 6.19 12.82
N VAL A 135 -27.99 6.38 11.67
CA VAL A 135 -29.32 6.99 11.56
C VAL A 135 -30.36 5.87 11.53
#